data_42e1b7893b8c68ac0b1ebc56f8b79f93
#
_entry.id   42e1b7893b8c68ac0b1ebc56f8b79f93
#
_cell.length_a   1.000
_cell.length_b   1.000
_cell.length_c   1.000
_cell.angle_alpha   90.00
_cell.angle_beta   90.00
_cell.angle_gamma   90.00
#
_symmetry.space_group_name_H-M   'P 1'
#
loop_
_entity.id
_entity.type
_entity.pdbx_description
1 polymer ?
#
loop_
_entity_poly.entity_id
_entity_poly.type
_entity_poly.pdbx_seq_one_letter_code
_entity_poly.pdbx_strand_id
1 'polypeptide(L)'
;MTGAAPSKLISMRQAIAEHVPSASSILMGAELEQMIPFSAGHEMIRQGRRDLTLVGPISDILFDQMIGAGCVARVMAAWVGNASSGVGYCFRRAVEKAIPNAIETVDYTNFTMAMALHAAALGVPFLPTYAALGSDLLKSNVNLREFTSPVNEDRLIAVRALHPDVAIVPVQRADTFGNSHLWGNLGVAIDGARASRKVIVVAEEIVPPDVIASDPNRTLIPGFLVAAVVHEPWGAHPAPVQGYYGRDHAFFAEYHEQSRKLEDFERWVEHWVLKVPSRADYLKQLGDNRVGALKVHEHALSAPADFGF
;
A
#
# COMPACT_ATOMS: atom_id res chain seq x y z
N MET A 1 -6.47 -19.86 -33.66
CA MET A 1 -5.27 -19.05 -33.44
C MET A 1 -5.42 -18.39 -32.07
N THR A 2 -4.93 -19.03 -31.03
CA THR A 2 -4.87 -18.42 -29.68
C THR A 2 -3.60 -17.59 -29.64
N GLY A 3 -3.71 -16.32 -30.01
CA GLY A 3 -2.62 -15.39 -29.83
C GLY A 3 -2.26 -15.34 -28.34
N ALA A 4 -0.98 -15.50 -27.99
CA ALA A 4 -0.51 -15.34 -26.63
C ALA A 4 -0.96 -13.97 -26.10
N ALA A 5 -1.50 -13.92 -24.88
CA ALA A 5 -1.89 -12.65 -24.27
C ALA A 5 -0.66 -11.70 -24.24
N PRO A 6 -0.84 -10.40 -24.48
CA PRO A 6 0.28 -9.46 -24.47
C PRO A 6 0.88 -9.38 -23.07
N SER A 7 2.21 -9.22 -23.02
CA SER A 7 2.91 -8.97 -21.77
C SER A 7 2.46 -7.65 -21.15
N LYS A 8 2.28 -7.65 -19.83
CA LYS A 8 1.95 -6.46 -19.01
C LYS A 8 3.17 -5.89 -18.26
N LEU A 9 4.34 -6.47 -18.53
CA LEU A 9 5.59 -6.04 -17.88
C LEU A 9 6.04 -4.69 -18.43
N ILE A 10 6.07 -3.70 -17.56
CA ILE A 10 6.50 -2.32 -17.85
C ILE A 10 7.34 -1.78 -16.69
N SER A 11 8.01 -0.64 -16.90
CA SER A 11 8.76 0.03 -15.84
C SER A 11 7.85 0.68 -14.80
N MET A 12 8.34 0.90 -13.57
CA MET A 12 7.62 1.64 -12.52
C MET A 12 7.20 3.03 -13.03
N ARG A 13 8.11 3.73 -13.68
CA ARG A 13 7.83 5.06 -14.25
C ARG A 13 6.65 5.04 -15.22
N GLN A 14 6.63 4.05 -16.11
CA GLN A 14 5.55 3.89 -17.08
C GLN A 14 4.23 3.48 -16.40
N ALA A 15 4.27 2.55 -15.44
CA ALA A 15 3.09 2.11 -14.70
C ALA A 15 2.40 3.26 -13.96
N ILE A 16 3.17 4.12 -13.28
CA ILE A 16 2.63 5.31 -12.61
C ILE A 16 2.11 6.33 -13.62
N ALA A 17 2.85 6.55 -14.73
CA ALA A 17 2.44 7.51 -15.75
C ALA A 17 1.11 7.15 -16.41
N GLU A 18 0.89 5.86 -16.73
CA GLU A 18 -0.27 5.39 -17.48
C GLU A 18 -1.49 5.07 -16.60
N HIS A 19 -1.26 4.66 -15.35
CA HIS A 19 -2.35 4.10 -14.53
C HIS A 19 -2.68 4.92 -13.28
N VAL A 20 -1.85 5.88 -12.89
CA VAL A 20 -2.06 6.70 -11.68
C VAL A 20 -2.15 8.19 -12.06
N PRO A 21 -3.26 8.67 -12.63
CA PRO A 21 -3.45 10.10 -12.83
C PRO A 21 -3.61 10.84 -11.49
N SER A 22 -3.35 12.14 -11.47
CA SER A 22 -3.70 12.98 -10.32
C SER A 22 -5.20 12.89 -10.00
N ALA A 23 -5.57 13.14 -8.76
CA ALA A 23 -6.91 13.00 -8.21
C ALA A 23 -7.45 11.54 -8.14
N SER A 24 -6.60 10.52 -8.37
CA SER A 24 -6.98 9.11 -8.19
C SER A 24 -7.05 8.72 -6.72
N SER A 25 -7.90 7.74 -6.41
CA SER A 25 -7.86 7.00 -5.16
C SER A 25 -6.97 5.75 -5.31
N ILE A 26 -6.00 5.61 -4.39
CA ILE A 26 -4.95 4.58 -4.50
C ILE A 26 -4.90 3.76 -3.22
N LEU A 27 -5.13 2.45 -3.36
CA LEU A 27 -4.93 1.49 -2.28
C LEU A 27 -3.45 1.09 -2.23
N MET A 28 -2.83 1.29 -1.06
CA MET A 28 -1.47 0.87 -0.73
C MET A 28 -1.37 0.41 0.71
N GLY A 29 -0.33 -0.40 1.05
CA GLY A 29 -0.19 -0.95 2.39
C GLY A 29 -1.30 -1.93 2.77
N ALA A 30 -1.79 -2.67 1.78
CA ALA A 30 -2.87 -3.62 1.94
C ALA A 30 -2.48 -4.82 2.81
N GLU A 31 -1.20 -5.16 2.86
CA GLU A 31 -0.60 -6.22 3.67
C GLU A 31 -0.18 -5.75 5.07
N LEU A 32 -0.72 -4.60 5.50
CA LEU A 32 -0.43 -3.91 6.75
C LEU A 32 1.03 -3.41 6.78
N GLU A 33 1.86 -3.87 7.70
CA GLU A 33 3.21 -3.33 7.93
C GLU A 33 4.30 -4.00 7.09
N GLN A 34 3.95 -4.96 6.24
CA GLN A 34 4.86 -5.53 5.24
C GLN A 34 4.42 -5.16 3.83
N MET A 35 5.32 -5.39 2.86
CA MET A 35 5.01 -5.25 1.43
C MET A 35 4.33 -3.90 1.11
N ILE A 36 4.83 -2.82 1.71
CA ILE A 36 4.36 -1.47 1.42
C ILE A 36 5.06 -0.97 0.16
N PRO A 37 4.34 -0.48 -0.87
CA PRO A 37 4.92 -0.16 -2.18
C PRO A 37 5.69 1.16 -2.18
N PHE A 38 6.80 1.26 -1.42
CA PHE A 38 7.59 2.49 -1.31
C PHE A 38 8.13 2.97 -2.65
N SER A 39 8.60 2.07 -3.51
CA SER A 39 9.11 2.46 -4.84
C SER A 39 8.05 3.15 -5.69
N ALA A 40 6.80 2.68 -5.62
CA ALA A 40 5.68 3.29 -6.33
C ALA A 40 5.31 4.67 -5.75
N GLY A 41 5.26 4.80 -4.42
CA GLY A 41 5.03 6.08 -3.76
C GLY A 41 6.13 7.12 -4.09
N HIS A 42 7.39 6.69 -4.06
CA HIS A 42 8.52 7.54 -4.46
C HIS A 42 8.42 7.96 -5.93
N GLU A 43 7.98 7.06 -6.83
CA GLU A 43 7.78 7.42 -8.23
C GLU A 43 6.62 8.40 -8.42
N MET A 44 5.53 8.28 -7.67
CA MET A 44 4.45 9.27 -7.68
C MET A 44 4.93 10.64 -7.22
N ILE A 45 5.79 10.71 -6.20
CA ILE A 45 6.42 11.96 -5.75
C ILE A 45 7.29 12.55 -6.88
N ARG A 46 8.17 11.74 -7.51
CA ARG A 46 9.04 12.18 -8.62
C ARG A 46 8.25 12.70 -9.82
N GLN A 47 7.10 12.08 -10.13
CA GLN A 47 6.22 12.52 -11.23
C GLN A 47 5.31 13.68 -10.84
N GLY A 48 5.38 14.17 -9.60
CA GLY A 48 4.57 15.29 -9.15
C GLY A 48 3.08 15.01 -9.15
N ARG A 49 2.64 13.77 -8.84
CA ARG A 49 1.21 13.44 -8.72
C ARG A 49 0.60 14.25 -7.59
N ARG A 50 -0.61 14.75 -7.80
CA ARG A 50 -1.30 15.67 -6.88
C ARG A 50 -2.75 15.21 -6.64
N ASP A 51 -3.32 15.75 -5.58
CA ASP A 51 -4.73 15.58 -5.22
C ASP A 51 -5.15 14.12 -5.00
N LEU A 52 -4.19 13.26 -4.63
CA LEU A 52 -4.43 11.84 -4.45
C LEU A 52 -5.29 11.59 -3.21
N THR A 53 -6.16 10.57 -3.29
CA THR A 53 -6.79 9.95 -2.13
C THR A 53 -6.03 8.69 -1.77
N LEU A 54 -5.34 8.68 -0.64
CA LEU A 54 -4.68 7.48 -0.14
C LEU A 54 -5.68 6.61 0.61
N VAL A 55 -5.71 5.33 0.27
CA VAL A 55 -6.59 4.32 0.87
C VAL A 55 -5.72 3.19 1.42
N GLY A 56 -5.95 2.79 2.64
CA GLY A 56 -5.27 1.64 3.23
C GLY A 56 -5.42 1.58 4.73
N PRO A 57 -5.38 0.38 5.33
CA PRO A 57 -5.50 0.27 6.78
C PRO A 57 -4.32 0.94 7.51
N ILE A 58 -3.09 0.57 7.13
CA ILE A 58 -1.84 1.12 7.65
C ILE A 58 -0.80 1.04 6.53
N SER A 59 -0.20 2.18 6.16
CA SER A 59 0.88 2.22 5.15
C SER A 59 2.19 2.75 5.73
N ASP A 60 2.31 2.65 7.04
CA ASP A 60 3.47 3.08 7.81
C ASP A 60 3.95 4.48 7.37
N ILE A 61 5.24 4.72 7.25
CA ILE A 61 5.79 6.03 6.87
C ILE A 61 5.53 6.42 5.40
N LEU A 62 5.06 5.51 4.53
CA LEU A 62 4.83 5.87 3.13
C LEU A 62 3.75 6.95 2.97
N PHE A 63 2.63 6.82 3.69
CA PHE A 63 1.59 7.84 3.64
C PHE A 63 2.11 9.18 4.18
N ASP A 64 2.87 9.17 5.26
CA ASP A 64 3.48 10.38 5.83
C ASP A 64 4.44 11.07 4.83
N GLN A 65 5.25 10.28 4.09
CA GLN A 65 6.14 10.79 3.04
C GLN A 65 5.36 11.46 1.91
N MET A 66 4.31 10.81 1.40
CA MET A 66 3.51 11.33 0.30
C MET A 66 2.71 12.58 0.69
N ILE A 67 2.21 12.62 1.92
CA ILE A 67 1.55 13.80 2.49
C ILE A 67 2.54 14.97 2.57
N GLY A 68 3.71 14.73 3.15
CA GLY A 68 4.77 15.74 3.28
C GLY A 68 5.26 16.27 1.94
N ALA A 69 5.29 15.45 0.90
CA ALA A 69 5.62 15.84 -0.47
C ALA A 69 4.48 16.59 -1.20
N GLY A 70 3.32 16.78 -0.55
CA GLY A 70 2.19 17.51 -1.11
C GLY A 70 1.43 16.77 -2.22
N CYS A 71 1.51 15.44 -2.23
CA CYS A 71 0.80 14.61 -3.23
C CYS A 71 -0.67 14.39 -2.89
N VAL A 72 -1.09 14.62 -1.64
CA VAL A 72 -2.31 14.07 -1.06
C VAL A 72 -3.33 15.16 -0.75
N ALA A 73 -4.59 14.94 -1.15
CA ALA A 73 -5.73 15.76 -0.76
C ALA A 73 -6.62 15.06 0.28
N ARG A 74 -6.63 13.72 0.29
CA ARG A 74 -7.47 12.95 1.21
C ARG A 74 -6.76 11.67 1.67
N VAL A 75 -7.00 11.29 2.93
CA VAL A 75 -6.56 10.01 3.49
C VAL A 75 -7.77 9.25 4.05
N MET A 76 -7.92 8.01 3.63
CA MET A 76 -8.91 7.06 4.15
C MET A 76 -8.14 5.90 4.79
N ALA A 77 -7.96 5.93 6.10
CA ALA A 77 -7.08 4.99 6.80
C ALA A 77 -7.57 4.70 8.23
N ALA A 78 -7.04 3.63 8.82
CA ALA A 78 -7.19 3.39 10.24
C ALA A 78 -6.13 4.16 11.04
N TRP A 79 -4.96 4.37 10.45
CA TRP A 79 -3.87 5.06 11.11
C TRP A 79 -2.81 5.56 10.10
N VAL A 80 -2.13 6.67 10.42
CA VAL A 80 -1.07 7.26 9.60
C VAL A 80 0.13 7.62 10.48
N GLY A 81 1.29 7.03 10.19
CA GLY A 81 2.52 7.34 10.90
C GLY A 81 3.54 6.22 10.81
N ASN A 82 4.46 6.19 11.77
CA ASN A 82 5.48 5.16 11.93
C ASN A 82 5.03 4.20 13.05
N ALA A 83 4.69 2.95 12.70
CA ALA A 83 4.16 1.96 13.64
C ALA A 83 5.05 1.77 14.87
N SER A 84 6.37 1.87 14.72
CA SER A 84 7.34 1.71 15.81
C SER A 84 7.55 2.99 16.64
N SER A 85 7.13 4.18 16.18
CA SER A 85 7.53 5.48 16.78
C SER A 85 6.37 6.45 17.01
N GLY A 86 5.20 6.23 16.41
CA GLY A 86 4.00 7.03 16.61
C GLY A 86 3.51 7.78 15.38
N VAL A 87 2.59 8.72 15.59
CA VAL A 87 1.90 9.47 14.52
C VAL A 87 2.91 10.23 13.64
N GLY A 88 2.69 10.20 12.32
CA GLY A 88 3.55 10.85 11.34
C GLY A 88 3.61 12.37 11.50
N TYR A 89 4.80 12.94 11.43
CA TYR A 89 4.99 14.39 11.59
C TYR A 89 4.49 15.19 10.39
N CYS A 90 4.61 14.65 9.17
CA CYS A 90 4.07 15.30 7.97
C CYS A 90 2.54 15.29 7.99
N PHE A 91 1.94 14.16 8.38
CA PHE A 91 0.50 14.04 8.58
C PHE A 91 -0.01 15.07 9.60
N ARG A 92 0.63 15.16 10.77
CA ARG A 92 0.26 16.16 11.77
C ARG A 92 0.36 17.58 11.26
N ARG A 93 1.44 17.93 10.54
CA ARG A 93 1.58 19.26 9.95
C ARG A 93 0.49 19.56 8.93
N ALA A 94 0.11 18.60 8.10
CA ALA A 94 -0.95 18.77 7.11
C ALA A 94 -2.32 18.98 7.77
N VAL A 95 -2.66 18.17 8.79
CA VAL A 95 -3.95 18.27 9.51
C VAL A 95 -4.02 19.52 10.39
N GLU A 96 -2.97 19.79 11.18
CA GLU A 96 -2.99 20.88 12.16
C GLU A 96 -2.69 22.27 11.56
N LYS A 97 -1.89 22.32 10.49
CA LYS A 97 -1.32 23.58 9.96
C LYS A 97 -1.51 23.77 8.46
N ALA A 98 -2.12 22.81 7.77
CA ALA A 98 -2.24 22.79 6.31
C ALA A 98 -0.87 22.90 5.58
N ILE A 99 0.17 22.23 6.06
CA ILE A 99 1.51 22.23 5.49
C ILE A 99 1.88 20.80 5.04
N PRO A 100 2.23 20.61 3.74
CA PRO A 100 2.32 21.62 2.66
C PRO A 100 0.97 22.08 2.12
N ASN A 101 -0.09 21.33 2.34
CA ASN A 101 -1.49 21.65 2.02
C ASN A 101 -2.43 21.00 3.03
N ALA A 102 -3.65 21.52 3.12
CA ALA A 102 -4.71 20.85 3.91
C ALA A 102 -5.07 19.51 3.30
N ILE A 103 -5.37 18.53 4.15
CA ILE A 103 -5.85 17.22 3.75
C ILE A 103 -7.17 16.91 4.47
N GLU A 104 -8.05 16.18 3.79
CA GLU A 104 -9.24 15.59 4.40
C GLU A 104 -8.89 14.22 4.98
N THR A 105 -9.34 13.92 6.20
CA THR A 105 -9.20 12.61 6.82
C THR A 105 -10.56 11.92 6.93
N VAL A 106 -10.61 10.66 6.55
CA VAL A 106 -11.78 9.79 6.71
C VAL A 106 -11.34 8.57 7.52
N ASP A 107 -11.66 8.58 8.79
CA ASP A 107 -11.17 7.59 9.72
C ASP A 107 -11.94 6.27 9.60
N TYR A 108 -11.21 5.18 9.56
CA TYR A 108 -11.71 3.80 9.65
C TYR A 108 -11.03 3.09 10.84
N THR A 109 -11.56 1.95 11.24
CA THR A 109 -10.76 0.94 11.93
C THR A 109 -10.16 0.00 10.89
N ASN A 110 -9.10 -0.76 11.25
CA ASN A 110 -8.60 -1.81 10.35
C ASN A 110 -9.72 -2.74 9.89
N PHE A 111 -10.62 -3.09 10.80
CA PHE A 111 -11.73 -3.99 10.52
C PHE A 111 -12.77 -3.36 9.58
N THR A 112 -13.20 -2.11 9.82
CA THR A 112 -14.18 -1.47 8.94
C THR A 112 -13.59 -1.13 7.56
N MET A 113 -12.29 -0.85 7.45
CA MET A 113 -11.61 -0.74 6.17
C MET A 113 -11.61 -2.07 5.42
N ALA A 114 -11.26 -3.18 6.10
CA ALA A 114 -11.32 -4.51 5.52
C ALA A 114 -12.73 -4.85 5.03
N MET A 115 -13.76 -4.57 5.81
CA MET A 115 -15.15 -4.79 5.41
C MET A 115 -15.57 -3.94 4.20
N ALA A 116 -15.12 -2.68 4.11
CA ALA A 116 -15.43 -1.81 2.99
C ALA A 116 -14.84 -2.35 1.66
N LEU A 117 -13.59 -2.82 1.70
CA LEU A 117 -12.94 -3.45 0.56
C LEU A 117 -13.54 -4.83 0.25
N HIS A 118 -13.87 -5.62 1.27
CA HIS A 118 -14.52 -6.92 1.09
C HIS A 118 -15.92 -6.79 0.46
N ALA A 119 -16.72 -5.80 0.90
CA ALA A 119 -18.02 -5.50 0.28
C ALA A 119 -17.87 -5.22 -1.23
N ALA A 120 -16.89 -4.39 -1.59
CA ALA A 120 -16.60 -4.08 -2.98
C ALA A 120 -16.13 -5.31 -3.77
N ALA A 121 -15.25 -6.13 -3.18
CA ALA A 121 -14.76 -7.36 -3.79
C ALA A 121 -15.88 -8.40 -4.04
N LEU A 122 -16.89 -8.44 -3.17
CA LEU A 122 -18.09 -9.27 -3.32
C LEU A 122 -19.13 -8.68 -4.29
N GLY A 123 -18.99 -7.43 -4.69
CA GLY A 123 -19.99 -6.74 -5.54
C GLY A 123 -21.27 -6.38 -4.81
N VAL A 124 -21.23 -6.24 -3.47
CA VAL A 124 -22.37 -5.80 -2.66
C VAL A 124 -22.21 -4.34 -2.22
N PRO A 125 -23.32 -3.60 -2.03
CA PRO A 125 -23.24 -2.16 -1.72
C PRO A 125 -22.69 -1.85 -0.33
N PHE A 126 -22.81 -2.79 0.61
CA PHE A 126 -22.31 -2.68 1.99
C PHE A 126 -22.26 -4.05 2.65
N LEU A 127 -21.55 -4.14 3.78
CA LEU A 127 -21.61 -5.27 4.70
C LEU A 127 -22.04 -4.81 6.08
N PRO A 128 -22.91 -5.59 6.80
CA PRO A 128 -23.34 -5.30 8.14
C PRO A 128 -22.33 -5.75 9.20
N THR A 129 -22.21 -4.99 10.29
CA THR A 129 -21.38 -5.35 11.44
C THR A 129 -21.88 -4.71 12.73
N TYR A 130 -21.53 -5.32 13.87
CA TYR A 130 -21.65 -4.69 15.19
C TYR A 130 -20.46 -3.76 15.51
N ALA A 131 -19.34 -3.89 14.82
CA ALA A 131 -18.16 -3.07 15.03
C ALA A 131 -18.46 -1.59 14.81
N ALA A 132 -17.85 -0.74 15.61
CA ALA A 132 -18.03 0.72 15.63
C ALA A 132 -19.38 1.22 16.20
N LEU A 133 -20.31 0.36 16.65
CA LEU A 133 -21.49 0.80 17.41
C LEU A 133 -21.04 1.58 18.66
N GLY A 134 -21.68 2.75 18.88
CA GLY A 134 -21.37 3.63 20.01
C GLY A 134 -20.06 4.40 19.92
N SER A 135 -19.33 4.30 18.82
CA SER A 135 -18.11 5.09 18.59
C SER A 135 -18.40 6.40 17.86
N ASP A 136 -17.50 7.37 18.03
CA ASP A 136 -17.58 8.66 17.35
C ASP A 136 -17.26 8.58 15.83
N LEU A 137 -16.74 7.44 15.35
CA LEU A 137 -16.57 7.21 13.91
C LEU A 137 -17.87 7.39 13.12
N LEU A 138 -19.01 7.05 13.70
CA LEU A 138 -20.32 7.21 13.06
C LEU A 138 -20.70 8.68 12.84
N LYS A 139 -20.10 9.61 13.59
CA LYS A 139 -20.34 11.05 13.44
C LYS A 139 -19.50 11.68 12.33
N SER A 140 -18.29 11.14 12.09
CA SER A 140 -17.30 11.70 11.17
C SER A 140 -17.22 10.97 9.83
N ASN A 141 -17.54 9.66 9.78
CA ASN A 141 -17.43 8.87 8.56
C ASN A 141 -18.80 8.55 7.95
N VAL A 142 -19.18 9.26 6.90
CA VAL A 142 -20.45 9.08 6.18
C VAL A 142 -20.61 7.71 5.50
N ASN A 143 -19.54 6.93 5.39
CA ASN A 143 -19.55 5.57 4.84
C ASN A 143 -19.94 4.50 5.87
N LEU A 144 -20.09 4.90 7.14
CA LEU A 144 -20.54 4.05 8.25
C LEU A 144 -21.91 4.55 8.71
N ARG A 145 -22.94 3.74 8.50
CA ARG A 145 -24.32 4.14 8.86
C ARG A 145 -24.99 3.10 9.74
N GLU A 146 -25.55 3.57 10.83
CA GLU A 146 -26.36 2.73 11.70
C GLU A 146 -27.70 2.40 11.03
N PHE A 147 -28.17 1.15 11.19
CA PHE A 147 -29.48 0.69 10.73
C PHE A 147 -29.97 -0.47 11.60
N THR A 148 -31.29 -0.76 11.51
CA THR A 148 -31.88 -1.92 12.15
C THR A 148 -31.91 -3.11 11.21
N SER A 149 -31.40 -4.25 11.67
CA SER A 149 -31.34 -5.51 10.92
C SER A 149 -32.77 -5.99 10.60
N PRO A 150 -33.11 -6.28 9.34
CA PRO A 150 -34.39 -6.84 8.99
C PRO A 150 -34.54 -8.33 9.37
N VAL A 151 -33.44 -8.96 9.87
CA VAL A 151 -33.40 -10.40 10.19
C VAL A 151 -33.73 -10.65 11.67
N ASN A 152 -33.20 -9.82 12.58
CA ASN A 152 -33.28 -10.04 14.02
C ASN A 152 -33.49 -8.77 14.83
N GLU A 153 -33.82 -7.66 14.17
CA GLU A 153 -34.07 -6.34 14.76
C GLU A 153 -32.88 -5.71 15.53
N ASP A 154 -31.69 -6.31 15.44
CA ASP A 154 -30.47 -5.76 16.06
C ASP A 154 -30.04 -4.45 15.39
N ARG A 155 -29.42 -3.59 16.20
CA ARG A 155 -28.74 -2.39 15.68
C ARG A 155 -27.38 -2.80 15.10
N LEU A 156 -27.15 -2.43 13.85
CA LEU A 156 -25.95 -2.75 13.09
C LEU A 156 -25.39 -1.50 12.41
N ILE A 157 -24.17 -1.60 11.97
CA ILE A 157 -23.52 -0.61 11.09
C ILE A 157 -23.44 -1.19 9.68
N ALA A 158 -23.95 -0.47 8.70
CA ALA A 158 -23.72 -0.69 7.29
C ALA A 158 -22.37 -0.06 6.92
N VAL A 159 -21.39 -0.86 6.58
CA VAL A 159 -20.09 -0.41 6.07
C VAL A 159 -20.16 -0.38 4.55
N ARG A 160 -20.18 0.83 3.97
CA ARG A 160 -20.30 1.04 2.53
C ARG A 160 -19.11 0.47 1.78
N ALA A 161 -19.37 -0.17 0.64
CA ALA A 161 -18.35 -0.67 -0.28
C ALA A 161 -17.42 0.47 -0.77
N LEU A 162 -16.11 0.21 -0.75
CA LEU A 162 -15.07 1.14 -1.17
C LEU A 162 -14.37 0.61 -2.42
N HIS A 163 -14.39 1.39 -3.50
CA HIS A 163 -13.82 1.05 -4.81
C HIS A 163 -12.65 1.99 -5.13
N PRO A 164 -11.40 1.67 -4.78
CA PRO A 164 -10.25 2.45 -5.20
C PRO A 164 -10.08 2.44 -6.73
N ASP A 165 -9.56 3.53 -7.29
CA ASP A 165 -9.26 3.58 -8.73
C ASP A 165 -8.09 2.67 -9.08
N VAL A 166 -7.08 2.61 -8.21
CA VAL A 166 -5.89 1.78 -8.41
C VAL A 166 -5.50 1.09 -7.10
N ALA A 167 -5.19 -0.21 -7.15
CA ALA A 167 -4.44 -0.88 -6.10
C ALA A 167 -2.99 -1.07 -6.57
N ILE A 168 -2.02 -0.76 -5.72
CA ILE A 168 -0.61 -1.07 -5.95
C ILE A 168 -0.20 -2.11 -4.93
N VAL A 169 0.03 -3.32 -5.41
CA VAL A 169 0.23 -4.50 -4.57
C VAL A 169 1.61 -5.09 -4.83
N PRO A 170 2.54 -4.99 -3.87
CA PRO A 170 3.77 -5.77 -3.91
C PRO A 170 3.46 -7.26 -3.83
N VAL A 171 4.20 -8.06 -4.55
CA VAL A 171 4.08 -9.52 -4.55
C VAL A 171 5.46 -10.16 -4.59
N GLN A 172 5.57 -11.37 -4.09
CA GLN A 172 6.84 -12.08 -4.15
C GLN A 172 7.19 -12.48 -5.58
N ARG A 173 6.22 -13.00 -6.34
CA ARG A 173 6.44 -13.45 -7.72
C ARG A 173 5.27 -13.09 -8.62
N ALA A 174 5.58 -12.76 -9.87
CA ALA A 174 4.57 -12.62 -10.91
C ALA A 174 5.07 -13.21 -12.23
N ASP A 175 4.14 -13.62 -13.08
CA ASP A 175 4.43 -13.83 -14.50
C ASP A 175 4.22 -12.52 -15.29
N THR A 176 4.62 -12.49 -16.54
CA THR A 176 4.49 -11.32 -17.40
C THR A 176 3.04 -11.00 -17.78
N PHE A 177 2.08 -11.88 -17.46
CA PHE A 177 0.66 -11.72 -17.69
C PHE A 177 -0.10 -11.20 -16.47
N GLY A 178 0.60 -11.12 -15.30
CA GLY A 178 0.08 -10.56 -14.07
C GLY A 178 -0.48 -11.57 -13.08
N ASN A 179 -0.41 -12.89 -13.36
CA ASN A 179 -0.71 -13.86 -12.33
C ASN A 179 0.38 -13.83 -11.27
N SER A 180 -0.01 -13.74 -9.99
CA SER A 180 0.95 -13.40 -8.94
C SER A 180 0.80 -14.31 -7.73
N HIS A 181 1.95 -14.78 -7.24
CA HIS A 181 2.07 -15.45 -5.97
C HIS A 181 2.23 -14.44 -4.84
N LEU A 182 1.44 -14.59 -3.80
CA LEU A 182 1.47 -13.80 -2.59
C LEU A 182 1.38 -14.72 -1.37
N TRP A 183 2.26 -14.50 -0.37
CA TRP A 183 2.23 -15.23 0.89
C TRP A 183 2.73 -14.38 2.06
N GLY A 184 2.52 -14.87 3.28
CA GLY A 184 2.82 -14.15 4.51
C GLY A 184 1.59 -13.47 5.08
N ASN A 185 1.74 -12.26 5.60
CA ASN A 185 0.61 -11.47 6.05
C ASN A 185 -0.12 -10.86 4.84
N LEU A 186 -1.28 -11.37 4.54
CA LEU A 186 -2.07 -10.96 3.36
C LEU A 186 -2.90 -9.70 3.61
N GLY A 187 -3.15 -9.37 4.89
CA GLY A 187 -3.97 -8.22 5.24
C GLY A 187 -5.27 -8.15 4.46
N VAL A 188 -5.44 -7.08 3.69
CA VAL A 188 -6.59 -6.84 2.80
C VAL A 188 -6.20 -6.86 1.31
N ALA A 189 -5.03 -7.38 0.96
CA ALA A 189 -4.51 -7.32 -0.41
C ALA A 189 -5.42 -7.99 -1.44
N ILE A 190 -5.97 -9.15 -1.13
CA ILE A 190 -6.85 -9.91 -2.03
C ILE A 190 -8.14 -9.14 -2.30
N ASP A 191 -8.79 -8.68 -1.24
CA ASP A 191 -10.02 -7.92 -1.35
C ASP A 191 -9.76 -6.55 -1.99
N GLY A 192 -8.67 -5.91 -1.62
CA GLY A 192 -8.24 -4.64 -2.19
C GLY A 192 -7.98 -4.71 -3.69
N ALA A 193 -7.31 -5.76 -4.15
CA ALA A 193 -7.10 -6.00 -5.58
C ALA A 193 -8.41 -6.20 -6.34
N ARG A 194 -9.36 -6.95 -5.76
CA ARG A 194 -10.69 -7.20 -6.36
C ARG A 194 -11.62 -5.98 -6.30
N ALA A 195 -11.49 -5.17 -5.26
CA ALA A 195 -12.27 -3.96 -5.05
C ALA A 195 -11.89 -2.82 -6.01
N SER A 196 -10.63 -2.81 -6.46
CA SER A 196 -10.06 -1.73 -7.24
C SER A 196 -10.34 -1.87 -8.73
N ARG A 197 -10.45 -0.73 -9.43
CA ARG A 197 -10.69 -0.70 -10.89
C ARG A 197 -9.50 -1.18 -11.70
N LYS A 198 -8.28 -0.97 -11.19
CA LYS A 198 -7.02 -1.39 -11.80
C LYS A 198 -6.08 -1.90 -10.71
N VAL A 199 -5.26 -2.88 -11.05
CA VAL A 199 -4.21 -3.39 -10.17
C VAL A 199 -2.86 -3.22 -10.84
N ILE A 200 -1.90 -2.63 -10.15
CA ILE A 200 -0.48 -2.64 -10.50
C ILE A 200 0.21 -3.61 -9.54
N VAL A 201 0.82 -4.64 -10.08
CA VAL A 201 1.63 -5.59 -9.31
C VAL A 201 3.08 -5.14 -9.34
N VAL A 202 3.72 -5.10 -8.16
CA VAL A 202 5.15 -4.79 -8.00
C VAL A 202 5.84 -6.06 -7.50
N ALA A 203 6.54 -6.77 -8.39
CA ALA A 203 7.08 -8.09 -8.12
C ALA A 203 8.57 -8.05 -7.75
N GLU A 204 8.95 -8.83 -6.73
CA GLU A 204 10.35 -9.10 -6.40
C GLU A 204 11.01 -9.98 -7.46
N GLU A 205 10.25 -10.95 -8.02
CA GLU A 205 10.72 -11.83 -9.10
C GLU A 205 9.69 -11.92 -10.24
N ILE A 206 10.19 -11.91 -11.47
CA ILE A 206 9.42 -12.32 -12.65
C ILE A 206 9.79 -13.77 -12.96
N VAL A 207 8.79 -14.64 -12.97
CA VAL A 207 8.95 -16.07 -13.19
C VAL A 207 8.17 -16.56 -14.42
N PRO A 208 8.54 -17.70 -15.02
CA PRO A 208 7.74 -18.31 -16.06
C PRO A 208 6.31 -18.66 -15.59
N PRO A 209 5.29 -18.62 -16.47
CA PRO A 209 3.89 -18.90 -16.11
C PRO A 209 3.66 -20.29 -15.50
N ASP A 210 4.45 -21.29 -15.87
CA ASP A 210 4.38 -22.65 -15.31
C ASP A 210 4.79 -22.69 -13.84
N VAL A 211 5.69 -21.82 -13.40
CA VAL A 211 6.05 -21.66 -11.98
C VAL A 211 4.83 -21.15 -11.19
N ILE A 212 4.10 -20.16 -11.73
CA ILE A 212 2.87 -19.67 -11.11
C ILE A 212 1.79 -20.77 -11.09
N ALA A 213 1.61 -21.45 -12.21
CA ALA A 213 0.62 -22.52 -12.34
C ALA A 213 0.90 -23.73 -11.44
N SER A 214 2.15 -23.96 -11.03
CA SER A 214 2.54 -25.08 -10.17
C SER A 214 2.03 -24.96 -8.74
N ASP A 215 1.69 -23.74 -8.27
CA ASP A 215 1.11 -23.51 -6.93
C ASP A 215 -0.09 -22.55 -7.01
N PRO A 216 -1.26 -23.08 -7.41
CA PRO A 216 -2.47 -22.28 -7.56
C PRO A 216 -2.98 -21.68 -6.23
N ASN A 217 -2.62 -22.28 -5.08
CA ASN A 217 -3.02 -21.79 -3.76
C ASN A 217 -2.34 -20.47 -3.38
N ARG A 218 -1.18 -20.16 -3.98
CA ARG A 218 -0.49 -18.88 -3.83
C ARG A 218 -0.85 -17.87 -4.91
N THR A 219 -1.54 -18.27 -5.98
CA THR A 219 -1.98 -17.38 -7.06
C THR A 219 -3.20 -16.57 -6.60
N LEU A 220 -2.97 -15.62 -5.70
CA LEU A 220 -4.03 -14.86 -5.04
C LEU A 220 -4.49 -13.65 -5.85
N ILE A 221 -3.66 -13.15 -6.74
CA ILE A 221 -3.99 -12.07 -7.68
C ILE A 221 -3.91 -12.65 -9.09
N PRO A 222 -5.06 -12.93 -9.74
CA PRO A 222 -5.09 -13.43 -11.10
C PRO A 222 -4.83 -12.32 -12.11
N GLY A 223 -4.15 -12.68 -13.21
CA GLY A 223 -3.70 -11.73 -14.21
C GLY A 223 -4.79 -10.87 -14.84
N PHE A 224 -6.03 -11.35 -14.93
CA PHE A 224 -7.14 -10.60 -15.52
C PHE A 224 -7.52 -9.32 -14.72
N LEU A 225 -7.16 -9.24 -13.43
CA LEU A 225 -7.33 -8.03 -12.61
C LEU A 225 -6.20 -7.01 -12.84
N VAL A 226 -5.04 -7.47 -13.33
CA VAL A 226 -3.80 -6.70 -13.37
C VAL A 226 -3.71 -5.88 -14.64
N ALA A 227 -3.52 -4.58 -14.50
CA ALA A 227 -3.29 -3.65 -15.60
C ALA A 227 -1.79 -3.56 -15.98
N ALA A 228 -0.91 -3.65 -14.99
CA ALA A 228 0.54 -3.58 -15.19
C ALA A 228 1.30 -4.47 -14.19
N VAL A 229 2.40 -5.04 -14.65
CA VAL A 229 3.38 -5.76 -13.85
C VAL A 229 4.68 -4.96 -13.85
N VAL A 230 5.23 -4.71 -12.69
CA VAL A 230 6.51 -4.02 -12.52
C VAL A 230 7.49 -4.96 -11.84
N HIS A 231 8.65 -5.20 -12.45
CA HIS A 231 9.75 -5.90 -11.81
C HIS A 231 10.58 -4.89 -11.02
N GLU A 232 10.43 -4.89 -9.71
CA GLU A 232 11.11 -3.91 -8.85
C GLU A 232 11.58 -4.58 -7.55
N PRO A 233 12.68 -5.36 -7.60
CA PRO A 233 13.26 -5.96 -6.41
C PRO A 233 13.57 -4.91 -5.34
N TRP A 234 13.29 -5.25 -4.08
CA TRP A 234 13.38 -4.31 -2.96
C TRP A 234 12.38 -3.14 -3.03
N GLY A 235 11.34 -3.25 -3.85
CA GLY A 235 10.34 -2.21 -4.07
C GLY A 235 9.58 -1.81 -2.81
N ALA A 236 9.49 -2.71 -1.83
CA ALA A 236 8.83 -2.45 -0.56
C ALA A 236 9.77 -1.93 0.54
N HIS A 237 11.12 -1.97 0.38
CA HIS A 237 12.02 -1.45 1.42
C HIS A 237 11.69 0.01 1.76
N PRO A 238 11.62 0.39 3.05
CA PRO A 238 12.12 -0.27 4.27
C PRO A 238 11.19 -1.32 4.89
N ALA A 239 9.96 -1.52 4.39
CA ALA A 239 9.10 -2.58 4.85
C ALA A 239 9.63 -3.96 4.42
N PRO A 240 9.38 -5.03 5.22
CA PRO A 240 9.85 -6.37 4.89
C PRO A 240 9.05 -6.98 3.74
N VAL A 241 9.69 -7.91 3.01
CA VAL A 241 9.03 -8.85 2.10
C VAL A 241 9.36 -10.27 2.55
N GLN A 242 8.37 -10.99 3.01
CA GLN A 242 8.57 -12.32 3.57
C GLN A 242 9.22 -13.27 2.55
N GLY A 243 10.34 -13.86 2.94
CA GLY A 243 11.14 -14.73 2.11
C GLY A 243 12.24 -14.02 1.29
N TYR A 244 12.30 -12.68 1.31
CA TYR A 244 13.30 -11.90 0.55
C TYR A 244 14.18 -11.02 1.44
N TYR A 245 13.59 -10.18 2.28
CA TYR A 245 14.32 -9.30 3.19
C TYR A 245 13.49 -8.89 4.41
N GLY A 246 14.18 -8.59 5.50
CA GLY A 246 13.59 -8.13 6.76
C GLY A 246 13.23 -6.65 6.76
N ARG A 247 12.58 -6.21 7.84
CA ARG A 247 12.27 -4.81 8.11
C ARG A 247 13.54 -4.03 8.44
N ASP A 248 13.72 -2.88 7.84
CA ASP A 248 14.81 -1.97 8.17
C ASP A 248 14.41 -1.00 9.29
N HIS A 249 14.50 -1.48 10.53
CA HIS A 249 14.12 -0.71 11.72
C HIS A 249 14.89 0.61 11.83
N ALA A 250 16.17 0.60 11.47
CA ALA A 250 17.01 1.80 11.52
C ALA A 250 16.50 2.86 10.54
N PHE A 251 16.10 2.47 9.33
CA PHE A 251 15.55 3.41 8.34
C PHE A 251 14.24 4.04 8.81
N PHE A 252 13.36 3.25 9.44
CA PHE A 252 12.13 3.76 10.01
C PHE A 252 12.40 4.77 11.14
N ALA A 253 13.36 4.48 12.02
CA ALA A 253 13.76 5.38 13.10
C ALA A 253 14.40 6.66 12.56
N GLU A 254 15.33 6.55 11.61
CA GLU A 254 15.98 7.68 10.93
C GLU A 254 14.97 8.60 10.26
N TYR A 255 14.00 8.04 9.53
CA TYR A 255 12.93 8.82 8.92
C TYR A 255 12.10 9.57 9.97
N HIS A 256 11.72 8.88 11.06
CA HIS A 256 10.91 9.51 12.11
C HIS A 256 11.58 10.74 12.68
N GLU A 257 12.88 10.66 12.99
CA GLU A 257 13.63 11.82 13.50
C GLU A 257 13.77 12.93 12.45
N GLN A 258 14.06 12.59 11.19
CA GLN A 258 14.24 13.57 10.13
C GLN A 258 12.93 14.21 9.66
N SER A 259 11.80 13.51 9.79
CA SER A 259 10.49 14.09 9.44
C SER A 259 9.93 15.05 10.49
N ARG A 260 10.56 15.15 11.67
CA ARG A 260 10.10 15.99 12.78
C ARG A 260 10.04 17.48 12.42
N LYS A 261 11.04 18.00 11.71
CA LYS A 261 11.08 19.36 11.19
C LYS A 261 10.85 19.37 9.69
N LEU A 262 10.20 20.44 9.19
CA LEU A 262 9.89 20.56 7.77
C LEU A 262 11.16 20.58 6.92
N GLU A 263 12.14 21.40 7.29
CA GLU A 263 13.38 21.55 6.52
C GLU A 263 14.23 20.25 6.50
N ASP A 264 14.17 19.47 7.57
CA ASP A 264 14.86 18.16 7.64
C ASP A 264 14.14 17.14 6.74
N PHE A 265 12.80 17.13 6.74
CA PHE A 265 12.00 16.31 5.86
C PHE A 265 12.22 16.67 4.38
N GLU A 266 12.26 17.94 4.02
CA GLU A 266 12.52 18.39 2.65
C GLU A 266 13.90 17.91 2.17
N ARG A 267 14.93 17.97 3.03
CA ARG A 267 16.26 17.42 2.72
C ARG A 267 16.22 15.90 2.57
N TRP A 268 15.42 15.22 3.40
CA TRP A 268 15.24 13.77 3.33
C TRP A 268 14.60 13.36 2.00
N VAL A 269 13.51 14.03 1.58
CA VAL A 269 12.85 13.76 0.29
C VAL A 269 13.80 14.03 -0.88
N GLU A 270 14.53 15.13 -0.83
CA GLU A 270 15.52 15.45 -1.86
C GLU A 270 16.58 14.35 -1.97
N HIS A 271 17.09 13.88 -0.83
CA HIS A 271 18.15 12.89 -0.76
C HIS A 271 17.68 11.48 -1.15
N TRP A 272 16.55 11.01 -0.61
CA TRP A 272 16.10 9.62 -0.76
C TRP A 272 15.12 9.39 -1.91
N VAL A 273 14.51 10.45 -2.44
CA VAL A 273 13.45 10.31 -3.46
C VAL A 273 13.79 11.09 -4.73
N LEU A 274 13.97 12.41 -4.66
CA LEU A 274 14.06 13.25 -5.86
C LEU A 274 15.39 13.09 -6.61
N LYS A 275 16.51 12.93 -5.88
CA LYS A 275 17.85 12.69 -6.46
C LYS A 275 18.14 11.23 -6.77
N VAL A 276 17.21 10.32 -6.52
CA VAL A 276 17.37 8.90 -6.72
C VAL A 276 16.46 8.44 -7.87
N PRO A 277 16.95 8.36 -9.10
CA PRO A 277 16.10 8.17 -10.28
C PRO A 277 15.59 6.74 -10.44
N SER A 278 16.28 5.75 -9.84
CA SER A 278 15.92 4.33 -9.95
C SER A 278 16.04 3.59 -8.62
N ARG A 279 15.39 2.44 -8.55
CA ARG A 279 15.53 1.56 -7.37
C ARG A 279 16.96 1.03 -7.21
N ALA A 280 17.66 0.79 -8.30
CA ALA A 280 19.06 0.40 -8.27
C ALA A 280 19.96 1.49 -7.64
N ASP A 281 19.72 2.76 -7.95
CA ASP A 281 20.46 3.87 -7.32
C ASP A 281 20.08 4.04 -5.85
N TYR A 282 18.82 3.78 -5.49
CA TYR A 282 18.41 3.73 -4.09
C TYR A 282 19.19 2.68 -3.29
N LEU A 283 19.33 1.47 -3.82
CA LEU A 283 20.08 0.39 -3.15
C LEU A 283 21.57 0.70 -3.03
N LYS A 284 22.18 1.33 -4.05
CA LYS A 284 23.57 1.82 -3.95
C LYS A 284 23.72 2.84 -2.81
N GLN A 285 22.77 3.76 -2.68
CA GLN A 285 22.78 4.77 -1.62
C GLN A 285 22.56 4.14 -0.23
N LEU A 286 21.71 3.11 -0.14
CA LEU A 286 21.49 2.33 1.08
C LEU A 286 22.77 1.61 1.54
N GLY A 287 23.57 1.13 0.58
CA GLY A 287 24.86 0.48 0.78
C GLY A 287 24.77 -1.04 0.94
N ASP A 288 25.75 -1.73 0.36
CA ASP A 288 25.77 -3.19 0.28
C ASP A 288 25.74 -3.90 1.65
N ASN A 289 26.36 -3.31 2.66
CA ASN A 289 26.36 -3.86 4.02
C ASN A 289 24.96 -3.90 4.61
N ARG A 290 24.17 -2.81 4.44
CA ARG A 290 22.80 -2.72 4.96
C ARG A 290 21.87 -3.65 4.19
N VAL A 291 21.96 -3.65 2.86
CA VAL A 291 21.23 -4.57 1.99
C VAL A 291 21.54 -6.03 2.35
N GLY A 292 22.82 -6.37 2.53
CA GLY A 292 23.26 -7.73 2.90
C GLY A 292 22.71 -8.17 4.26
N ALA A 293 22.69 -7.27 5.26
CA ALA A 293 22.18 -7.56 6.59
C ALA A 293 20.67 -7.80 6.65
N LEU A 294 19.91 -7.19 5.73
CA LEU A 294 18.45 -7.34 5.66
C LEU A 294 18.01 -8.56 4.86
N LYS A 295 18.88 -9.07 3.98
CA LYS A 295 18.56 -10.19 3.09
C LYS A 295 18.36 -11.49 3.88
N VAL A 296 17.26 -12.20 3.64
CA VAL A 296 17.03 -13.53 4.24
C VAL A 296 17.80 -14.62 3.49
N HIS A 297 18.09 -15.72 4.16
CA HIS A 297 18.73 -16.86 3.54
C HIS A 297 17.83 -17.49 2.47
N GLU A 298 18.43 -18.05 1.41
CA GLU A 298 17.73 -18.57 0.23
C GLU A 298 16.61 -19.60 0.52
N HIS A 299 16.69 -20.34 1.63
CA HIS A 299 15.70 -21.35 2.00
C HIS A 299 14.67 -20.89 3.04
N ALA A 300 14.66 -19.61 3.41
CA ALA A 300 13.79 -19.08 4.45
C ALA A 300 12.50 -18.44 3.90
N LEU A 301 11.86 -19.04 2.90
CA LEU A 301 10.64 -18.52 2.25
C LEU A 301 9.49 -18.22 3.23
N SER A 302 9.49 -18.86 4.39
CA SER A 302 8.49 -18.68 5.44
C SER A 302 9.08 -18.14 6.74
N ALA A 303 10.28 -17.55 6.71
CA ALA A 303 10.87 -16.95 7.90
C ALA A 303 9.93 -15.88 8.49
N PRO A 304 9.73 -15.85 9.81
CA PRO A 304 8.94 -14.82 10.46
C PRO A 304 9.49 -13.43 10.14
N ALA A 305 8.59 -12.47 9.89
CA ALA A 305 8.99 -11.08 9.80
C ALA A 305 9.05 -10.51 11.22
N ASP A 306 10.15 -9.83 11.54
CA ASP A 306 10.28 -9.02 12.76
C ASP A 306 9.77 -7.61 12.44
N PHE A 307 8.69 -7.21 13.10
CA PHE A 307 8.09 -5.89 12.94
C PHE A 307 8.58 -4.88 14.01
N GLY A 308 9.40 -5.32 14.98
CA GLY A 308 10.03 -4.46 15.97
C GLY A 308 9.14 -4.11 17.17
N PHE A 309 8.09 -4.90 17.45
CA PHE A 309 7.20 -4.74 18.61
C PHE A 309 6.68 -6.09 19.12
#